data_edda01bc1bf8ac7cbc1060950d1f7b3f
#
_entry.id   edda01bc1bf8ac7cbc1060950d1f7b3f
#
_cell.length_a   1.000
_cell.length_b   1.000
_cell.length_c   1.000
_cell.angle_alpha   90.00
_cell.angle_beta   90.00
_cell.angle_gamma   90.00
#
_symmetry.space_group_name_H-M   'P 1'
#
loop_
_entity.id
_entity.type
_entity.pdbx_description
1 polymer ?
#
loop_
_entity_poly.entity_id
_entity_poly.type
_entity_poly.pdbx_seq_one_letter_code
_entity_poly.pdbx_strand_id
1 'polypeptide(L)'
;MSTELAARGAARVEWIRSRMPLLAATREEFAHSRPLEGQRVGMSLHLEPKTAVLLETLAAGGAEIVATGNHGSTQDDIVAFLRAGGMTVFGARDDDWDQHHVNVQSVIDARPSILLDNGADLVAGVVAQGLADSVIGGTEETTSGGLRLRDELAGAVPFPVIVINDSPLKAIGENRHAVGQSVVESFMRITNLMVPGRRFVVAGYGWCGRGVAQYLRALGGKVAVVEMEQVHRQRAGL
;
A
#
# COMPACT_ATOMS: atom_id res chain seq x y z
N MET A 1 2.89 27.69 -1.92
CA MET A 1 2.62 26.47 -1.12
C MET A 1 2.33 25.25 -2.00
N SER A 2 1.32 25.21 -2.84
CA SER A 2 1.01 24.02 -3.67
C SER A 2 2.10 23.71 -4.72
N THR A 3 2.66 24.72 -5.40
CA THR A 3 3.72 24.53 -6.39
C THR A 3 5.05 24.07 -5.79
N GLU A 4 5.39 24.55 -4.61
CA GLU A 4 6.61 24.15 -3.88
C GLU A 4 6.50 22.69 -3.37
N LEU A 5 5.33 22.30 -2.84
CA LEU A 5 5.05 20.92 -2.45
C LEU A 5 5.15 19.99 -3.66
N ALA A 6 4.55 20.35 -4.79
CA ALA A 6 4.62 19.57 -6.02
C ALA A 6 6.06 19.41 -6.52
N ALA A 7 6.89 20.46 -6.48
CA ALA A 7 8.30 20.40 -6.85
C ALA A 7 9.11 19.49 -5.92
N ARG A 8 8.85 19.53 -4.61
CA ARG A 8 9.45 18.60 -3.64
C ARG A 8 9.04 17.15 -3.93
N GLY A 9 7.76 16.91 -4.19
CA GLY A 9 7.25 15.60 -4.58
C GLY A 9 7.92 15.10 -5.85
N ALA A 10 8.02 15.95 -6.88
CA ALA A 10 8.68 15.62 -8.15
C ALA A 10 10.13 15.16 -7.96
N ALA A 11 10.92 15.88 -7.15
CA ALA A 11 12.31 15.51 -6.88
C ALA A 11 12.43 14.14 -6.20
N ARG A 12 11.54 13.84 -5.26
CA ARG A 12 11.49 12.54 -4.56
C ARG A 12 11.06 11.40 -5.48
N VAL A 13 10.04 11.64 -6.31
CA VAL A 13 9.56 10.67 -7.30
C VAL A 13 10.62 10.38 -8.34
N GLU A 14 11.34 11.41 -8.82
CA GLU A 14 12.45 11.24 -9.77
C GLU A 14 13.57 10.37 -9.19
N TRP A 15 13.96 10.65 -7.95
CA TRP A 15 15.00 9.85 -7.29
C TRP A 15 14.58 8.38 -7.16
N ILE A 16 13.34 8.10 -6.76
CA ILE A 16 12.86 6.73 -6.57
C ILE A 16 12.65 6.02 -7.92
N ARG A 17 12.15 6.73 -8.94
CA ARG A 17 11.96 6.21 -10.31
C ARG A 17 13.27 5.64 -10.87
N SER A 18 14.40 6.29 -10.61
CA SER A 18 15.70 5.79 -11.03
C SER A 18 16.13 4.47 -10.37
N ARG A 19 15.40 4.01 -9.34
CA ARG A 19 15.62 2.75 -8.61
C ARG A 19 14.59 1.66 -8.95
N MET A 20 13.69 1.92 -9.91
CA MET A 20 12.57 1.02 -10.25
C MET A 20 12.63 0.58 -11.73
N PRO A 21 13.68 -0.16 -12.13
CA PRO A 21 13.91 -0.50 -13.54
C PRO A 21 12.80 -1.37 -14.15
N LEU A 22 12.14 -2.21 -13.36
CA LEU A 22 11.01 -3.04 -13.83
C LEU A 22 9.82 -2.16 -14.20
N LEU A 23 9.45 -1.19 -13.35
CA LEU A 23 8.37 -0.26 -13.68
C LEU A 23 8.74 0.68 -14.82
N ALA A 24 10.02 1.03 -14.99
CA ALA A 24 10.47 1.80 -16.15
C ALA A 24 10.20 1.02 -17.46
N ALA A 25 10.60 -0.25 -17.52
CA ALA A 25 10.34 -1.12 -18.67
C ALA A 25 8.83 -1.32 -18.91
N THR A 26 8.06 -1.57 -17.86
CA THR A 26 6.59 -1.70 -17.96
C THR A 26 5.96 -0.40 -18.47
N ARG A 27 6.43 0.75 -18.03
CA ARG A 27 5.91 2.05 -18.49
C ARG A 27 6.16 2.27 -19.98
N GLU A 28 7.33 1.89 -20.50
CA GLU A 28 7.64 1.96 -21.94
C GLU A 28 6.70 1.04 -22.73
N GLU A 29 6.50 -0.20 -22.28
CA GLU A 29 5.58 -1.14 -22.89
C GLU A 29 4.14 -0.61 -22.87
N PHE A 30 3.68 -0.12 -21.72
CA PHE A 30 2.33 0.42 -21.52
C PHE A 30 2.07 1.67 -22.34
N ALA A 31 3.05 2.55 -22.49
CA ALA A 31 2.94 3.74 -23.35
C ALA A 31 2.72 3.38 -24.83
N HIS A 32 3.26 2.24 -25.27
CA HIS A 32 3.08 1.73 -26.62
C HIS A 32 1.78 0.97 -26.80
N SER A 33 1.50 0.00 -25.91
CA SER A 33 0.40 -0.95 -26.04
C SER A 33 -0.93 -0.39 -25.54
N ARG A 34 -0.90 0.61 -24.66
CA ARG A 34 -2.06 1.26 -24.01
C ARG A 34 -3.10 0.25 -23.48
N PRO A 35 -2.69 -0.73 -22.66
CA PRO A 35 -3.57 -1.82 -22.23
C PRO A 35 -4.72 -1.38 -21.32
N LEU A 36 -4.66 -0.16 -20.80
CA LEU A 36 -5.65 0.43 -19.88
C LEU A 36 -6.44 1.57 -20.53
N GLU A 37 -6.40 1.68 -21.86
CA GLU A 37 -7.16 2.69 -22.58
C GLU A 37 -8.66 2.60 -22.25
N GLY A 38 -9.24 3.74 -21.86
CA GLY A 38 -10.65 3.83 -21.47
C GLY A 38 -10.99 3.22 -20.10
N GLN A 39 -10.01 2.71 -19.37
CA GLN A 39 -10.23 2.20 -18.01
C GLN A 39 -9.99 3.31 -16.98
N ARG A 40 -10.84 3.32 -15.93
CA ARG A 40 -10.64 4.14 -14.75
C ARG A 40 -10.12 3.27 -13.61
N VAL A 41 -8.94 3.59 -13.11
CA VAL A 41 -8.32 2.92 -11.98
C VAL A 41 -8.62 3.69 -10.71
N GLY A 42 -9.36 3.06 -9.79
CA GLY A 42 -9.59 3.54 -8.43
C GLY A 42 -8.55 2.97 -7.49
N MET A 43 -7.91 3.82 -6.69
CA MET A 43 -6.86 3.37 -5.79
C MET A 43 -7.07 3.90 -4.37
N SER A 44 -6.91 3.01 -3.38
CA SER A 44 -6.74 3.33 -1.95
C SER A 44 -5.51 2.60 -1.43
N LEU A 45 -4.33 3.22 -1.58
CA LEU A 45 -3.04 2.70 -1.13
C LEU A 45 -2.24 3.80 -0.40
N HIS A 46 -1.05 3.45 0.10
CA HIS A 46 -0.13 4.45 0.65
C HIS A 46 0.36 5.41 -0.44
N LEU A 47 -0.01 6.69 -0.37
CA LEU A 47 0.48 7.73 -1.30
C LEU A 47 1.90 8.16 -0.90
N GLU A 48 2.87 7.52 -1.53
CA GLU A 48 4.30 7.73 -1.35
C GLU A 48 5.03 7.69 -2.71
N PRO A 49 6.34 8.02 -2.81
CA PRO A 49 7.01 8.14 -4.12
C PRO A 49 6.94 6.90 -5.01
N LYS A 50 7.01 5.66 -4.45
CA LYS A 50 6.93 4.43 -5.26
C LYS A 50 5.55 4.23 -5.86
N THR A 51 4.51 4.51 -5.07
CA THR A 51 3.12 4.49 -5.54
C THR A 51 2.89 5.52 -6.65
N ALA A 52 3.51 6.70 -6.55
CA ALA A 52 3.42 7.69 -7.64
C ALA A 52 4.02 7.15 -8.95
N VAL A 53 5.16 6.46 -8.91
CA VAL A 53 5.75 5.82 -10.10
C VAL A 53 4.83 4.74 -10.68
N LEU A 54 4.15 3.97 -9.84
CA LEU A 54 3.14 3.00 -10.27
C LEU A 54 1.98 3.69 -10.98
N LEU A 55 1.42 4.76 -10.40
CA LEU A 55 0.30 5.50 -10.99
C LEU A 55 0.68 6.15 -12.33
N GLU A 56 1.89 6.71 -12.44
CA GLU A 56 2.40 7.22 -13.73
C GLU A 56 2.53 6.10 -14.77
N THR A 57 2.89 4.88 -14.35
CA THR A 57 2.98 3.72 -15.25
C THR A 57 1.60 3.30 -15.76
N LEU A 58 0.60 3.25 -14.88
CA LEU A 58 -0.78 2.94 -15.27
C LEU A 58 -1.37 4.03 -16.18
N ALA A 59 -1.13 5.30 -15.87
CA ALA A 59 -1.55 6.43 -16.70
C ALA A 59 -0.89 6.40 -18.08
N ALA A 60 0.39 6.02 -18.19
CA ALA A 60 1.05 5.80 -19.48
C ALA A 60 0.36 4.71 -20.29
N GLY A 61 -0.19 3.70 -19.63
CA GLY A 61 -1.02 2.65 -20.23
C GLY A 61 -2.43 3.10 -20.64
N GLY A 62 -2.77 4.35 -20.47
CA GLY A 62 -4.06 4.92 -20.86
C GLY A 62 -5.11 5.00 -19.76
N ALA A 63 -4.77 4.61 -18.52
CA ALA A 63 -5.71 4.68 -17.40
C ALA A 63 -6.03 6.12 -16.98
N GLU A 64 -7.30 6.40 -16.68
CA GLU A 64 -7.71 7.52 -15.86
C GLU A 64 -7.50 7.16 -14.38
N ILE A 65 -6.75 7.96 -13.64
CA ILE A 65 -6.40 7.67 -12.25
C ILE A 65 -7.27 8.49 -11.30
N VAL A 66 -7.94 7.80 -10.37
CA VAL A 66 -8.66 8.39 -9.24
C VAL A 66 -8.17 7.71 -7.96
N ALA A 67 -7.50 8.43 -7.07
CA ALA A 67 -6.76 7.85 -5.98
C ALA A 67 -7.00 8.54 -4.64
N THR A 68 -6.87 7.78 -3.56
CA THR A 68 -6.73 8.31 -2.20
C THR A 68 -5.60 7.60 -1.47
N GLY A 69 -5.09 8.24 -0.42
CA GLY A 69 -4.09 7.66 0.47
C GLY A 69 -4.71 6.97 1.68
N ASN A 70 -3.98 6.05 2.29
CA ASN A 70 -4.38 5.46 3.55
C ASN A 70 -4.20 6.47 4.69
N HIS A 71 -5.08 6.35 5.70
CA HIS A 71 -5.03 7.15 6.92
C HIS A 71 -3.61 7.17 7.54
N GLY A 72 -3.13 8.35 7.89
CA GLY A 72 -1.85 8.56 8.58
C GLY A 72 -0.57 8.31 7.76
N SER A 73 -0.65 7.84 6.51
CA SER A 73 0.51 7.53 5.67
C SER A 73 0.61 8.38 4.40
N THR A 74 -0.43 9.12 4.05
CA THR A 74 -0.46 10.02 2.90
C THR A 74 0.64 11.08 3.00
N GLN A 75 1.34 11.34 1.89
CA GLN A 75 2.41 12.33 1.80
C GLN A 75 1.95 13.50 0.92
N ASP A 76 1.77 14.67 1.52
CA ASP A 76 1.15 15.84 0.86
C ASP A 76 1.91 16.33 -0.37
N ASP A 77 3.23 16.21 -0.38
CA ASP A 77 4.05 16.57 -1.54
C ASP A 77 3.85 15.59 -2.71
N ILE A 78 3.55 14.33 -2.44
CA ILE A 78 3.21 13.33 -3.45
C ILE A 78 1.80 13.58 -3.99
N VAL A 79 0.84 13.87 -3.11
CA VAL A 79 -0.52 14.30 -3.53
C VAL A 79 -0.44 15.52 -4.43
N ALA A 80 0.33 16.55 -4.04
CA ALA A 80 0.51 17.75 -4.84
C ALA A 80 1.16 17.47 -6.20
N PHE A 81 2.17 16.60 -6.24
CA PHE A 81 2.83 16.16 -7.48
C PHE A 81 1.87 15.46 -8.44
N LEU A 82 1.11 14.48 -7.94
CA LEU A 82 0.15 13.72 -8.76
C LEU A 82 -0.97 14.61 -9.30
N ARG A 83 -1.51 15.52 -8.46
CA ARG A 83 -2.51 16.51 -8.89
C ARG A 83 -1.97 17.45 -9.97
N ALA A 84 -0.72 17.90 -9.83
CA ALA A 84 -0.06 18.73 -10.85
C ALA A 84 0.15 17.96 -12.17
N GLY A 85 0.29 16.64 -12.11
CA GLY A 85 0.34 15.73 -13.26
C GLY A 85 -1.03 15.40 -13.87
N GLY A 86 -2.12 16.01 -13.40
CA GLY A 86 -3.48 15.86 -13.94
C GLY A 86 -4.27 14.68 -13.39
N MET A 87 -3.78 14.00 -12.36
CA MET A 87 -4.52 12.90 -11.71
C MET A 87 -5.51 13.45 -10.67
N THR A 88 -6.65 12.77 -10.51
CA THR A 88 -7.61 13.06 -9.44
C THR A 88 -7.16 12.33 -8.18
N VAL A 89 -6.72 13.09 -7.16
CA VAL A 89 -6.18 12.51 -5.93
C VAL A 89 -6.82 13.18 -4.72
N PHE A 90 -7.32 12.39 -3.80
CA PHE A 90 -7.89 12.82 -2.53
C PHE A 90 -6.92 12.53 -1.38
N GLY A 91 -7.20 13.11 -0.22
CA GLY A 91 -6.47 12.85 1.01
C GLY A 91 -5.33 13.83 1.29
N ALA A 92 -5.02 13.90 2.57
CA ALA A 92 -3.92 14.65 3.15
C ALA A 92 -3.31 13.87 4.34
N ARG A 93 -2.12 14.29 4.80
CA ARG A 93 -1.39 13.64 5.89
C ARG A 93 -2.19 13.57 7.19
N ASP A 94 -2.88 14.65 7.50
CA ASP A 94 -3.53 14.87 8.78
C ASP A 94 -5.05 14.58 8.74
N ASP A 95 -5.53 13.91 7.69
CA ASP A 95 -6.92 13.46 7.62
C ASP A 95 -7.22 12.53 8.81
N ASP A 96 -8.36 12.71 9.44
CA ASP A 96 -8.91 11.76 10.40
C ASP A 96 -9.63 10.59 9.71
N TRP A 97 -10.19 9.68 10.49
CA TRP A 97 -10.89 8.51 9.94
C TRP A 97 -12.15 8.90 9.18
N ASP A 98 -12.88 9.92 9.62
CA ASP A 98 -14.09 10.37 8.93
C ASP A 98 -13.74 10.94 7.56
N GLN A 99 -12.71 11.77 7.48
CA GLN A 99 -12.22 12.31 6.22
C GLN A 99 -11.64 11.21 5.31
N HIS A 100 -10.95 10.21 5.88
CA HIS A 100 -10.49 9.05 5.11
C HIS A 100 -11.66 8.30 4.45
N HIS A 101 -12.74 8.04 5.19
CA HIS A 101 -13.95 7.41 4.62
C HIS A 101 -14.59 8.26 3.51
N VAL A 102 -14.63 9.59 3.66
CA VAL A 102 -15.10 10.50 2.61
C VAL A 102 -14.21 10.42 1.36
N ASN A 103 -12.90 10.33 1.55
CA ASN A 103 -11.96 10.19 0.43
C ASN A 103 -12.12 8.86 -0.30
N VAL A 104 -12.28 7.74 0.42
CA VAL A 104 -12.59 6.42 -0.16
C VAL A 104 -13.90 6.48 -0.94
N GLN A 105 -14.94 7.08 -0.37
CA GLN A 105 -16.22 7.27 -1.05
C GLN A 105 -16.08 8.08 -2.35
N SER A 106 -15.26 9.14 -2.33
CA SER A 106 -14.99 9.94 -3.53
C SER A 106 -14.33 9.16 -4.66
N VAL A 107 -13.50 8.16 -4.33
CA VAL A 107 -12.94 7.23 -5.32
C VAL A 107 -14.04 6.30 -5.88
N ILE A 108 -14.93 5.79 -5.02
CA ILE A 108 -16.05 4.92 -5.43
C ILE A 108 -17.03 5.68 -6.32
N ASP A 109 -17.34 6.94 -5.98
CA ASP A 109 -18.26 7.80 -6.74
C ASP A 109 -17.76 8.09 -8.17
N ALA A 110 -16.44 8.05 -8.37
CA ALA A 110 -15.85 8.14 -9.71
C ALA A 110 -16.10 6.90 -10.59
N ARG A 111 -16.70 5.83 -10.06
CA ARG A 111 -17.04 4.60 -10.80
C ARG A 111 -15.82 3.95 -11.46
N PRO A 112 -14.80 3.55 -10.70
CA PRO A 112 -13.65 2.86 -11.27
C PRO A 112 -14.02 1.49 -11.81
N SER A 113 -13.35 1.09 -12.89
CA SER A 113 -13.47 -0.24 -13.48
C SER A 113 -12.40 -1.23 -12.99
N ILE A 114 -11.32 -0.71 -12.42
CA ILE A 114 -10.23 -1.49 -11.82
C ILE A 114 -9.92 -0.91 -10.43
N LEU A 115 -9.76 -1.79 -9.44
CA LEU A 115 -9.50 -1.39 -8.05
C LEU A 115 -8.09 -1.80 -7.61
N LEU A 116 -7.35 -0.85 -7.01
CA LEU A 116 -6.12 -1.13 -6.26
C LEU A 116 -6.38 -0.80 -4.80
N ASP A 117 -6.49 -1.81 -3.96
CA ASP A 117 -7.01 -1.69 -2.60
C ASP A 117 -6.01 -2.13 -1.53
N ASN A 118 -6.17 -1.54 -0.35
CA ASN A 118 -5.40 -1.85 0.85
C ASN A 118 -6.36 -1.88 2.05
N GLY A 119 -6.74 -3.08 2.46
CA GLY A 119 -7.73 -3.31 3.52
C GLY A 119 -9.13 -3.65 2.99
N ALA A 120 -9.29 -3.78 1.68
CA ALA A 120 -10.54 -4.09 0.97
C ALA A 120 -11.65 -3.05 1.19
N ASP A 121 -11.32 -1.76 1.38
CA ASP A 121 -12.31 -0.70 1.61
C ASP A 121 -13.03 -0.30 0.32
N LEU A 122 -12.32 -0.19 -0.80
CA LEU A 122 -12.92 0.06 -2.10
C LEU A 122 -13.81 -1.11 -2.54
N VAL A 123 -13.31 -2.34 -2.40
CA VAL A 123 -14.07 -3.55 -2.76
C VAL A 123 -15.35 -3.63 -1.93
N ALA A 124 -15.25 -3.47 -0.61
CA ALA A 124 -16.41 -3.50 0.29
C ALA A 124 -17.42 -2.40 -0.05
N GLY A 125 -16.96 -1.18 -0.29
CA GLY A 125 -17.82 -0.05 -0.61
C GLY A 125 -18.53 -0.21 -1.95
N VAL A 126 -17.84 -0.70 -2.98
CA VAL A 126 -18.41 -0.97 -4.29
C VAL A 126 -19.51 -2.08 -4.21
N VAL A 127 -19.23 -3.16 -3.47
CA VAL A 127 -20.20 -4.25 -3.28
C VAL A 127 -21.41 -3.76 -2.48
N ALA A 128 -21.20 -3.07 -1.37
CA ALA A 128 -22.28 -2.58 -0.52
C ALA A 128 -23.25 -1.61 -1.24
N GLN A 129 -22.73 -0.88 -2.23
CA GLN A 129 -23.51 0.09 -3.02
C GLN A 129 -24.10 -0.50 -4.31
N GLY A 130 -23.92 -1.79 -4.57
CA GLY A 130 -24.42 -2.43 -5.81
C GLY A 130 -23.73 -1.93 -7.07
N LEU A 131 -22.46 -1.52 -7.00
CA LEU A 131 -21.69 -0.97 -8.11
C LEU A 131 -20.74 -1.99 -8.76
N ALA A 132 -20.81 -3.23 -8.30
CA ALA A 132 -19.89 -4.30 -8.69
C ALA A 132 -19.91 -4.63 -10.19
N ASP A 133 -21.04 -4.46 -10.88
CA ASP A 133 -21.17 -4.77 -12.31
C ASP A 133 -20.27 -3.91 -13.22
N SER A 134 -19.83 -2.76 -12.75
CA SER A 134 -18.90 -1.87 -13.47
C SER A 134 -17.43 -2.22 -13.27
N VAL A 135 -17.12 -3.14 -12.34
CA VAL A 135 -15.74 -3.49 -11.97
C VAL A 135 -15.29 -4.74 -12.71
N ILE A 136 -14.20 -4.63 -13.44
CA ILE A 136 -13.55 -5.74 -14.17
C ILE A 136 -12.76 -6.62 -13.19
N GLY A 137 -12.15 -6.00 -12.18
CA GLY A 137 -11.34 -6.70 -11.18
C GLY A 137 -10.54 -5.76 -10.31
N GLY A 138 -9.79 -6.33 -9.37
CA GLY A 138 -8.95 -5.56 -8.46
C GLY A 138 -7.74 -6.30 -7.93
N THR A 139 -6.94 -5.59 -7.17
CA THR A 139 -5.83 -6.14 -6.39
C THR A 139 -5.96 -5.72 -4.94
N GLU A 140 -5.57 -6.61 -4.03
CA GLU A 140 -5.48 -6.33 -2.59
C GLU A 140 -4.04 -6.51 -2.10
N GLU A 141 -3.52 -5.49 -1.41
CA GLU A 141 -2.12 -5.46 -1.00
C GLU A 141 -1.85 -6.16 0.34
N THR A 142 -2.84 -6.23 1.24
CA THR A 142 -2.61 -6.53 2.66
C THR A 142 -3.10 -7.89 3.11
N THR A 143 -2.53 -8.37 4.23
CA THR A 143 -3.05 -9.56 4.93
C THR A 143 -4.47 -9.31 5.47
N SER A 144 -4.72 -8.14 6.04
CA SER A 144 -6.05 -7.81 6.61
C SER A 144 -7.13 -7.74 5.53
N GLY A 145 -6.85 -7.08 4.41
CA GLY A 145 -7.80 -7.04 3.29
C GLY A 145 -8.02 -8.42 2.67
N GLY A 146 -6.95 -9.21 2.51
CA GLY A 146 -7.07 -10.59 2.03
C GLY A 146 -7.91 -11.48 2.95
N LEU A 147 -7.82 -11.31 4.27
CA LEU A 147 -8.70 -12.00 5.24
C LEU A 147 -10.14 -11.50 5.12
N ARG A 148 -10.34 -10.19 5.06
CA ARG A 148 -11.68 -9.59 4.90
C ARG A 148 -12.38 -10.09 3.63
N LEU A 149 -11.66 -10.20 2.52
CA LEU A 149 -12.19 -10.77 1.26
C LEU A 149 -12.62 -12.23 1.42
N ARG A 150 -11.90 -13.04 2.21
CA ARG A 150 -12.19 -14.46 2.40
C ARG A 150 -13.25 -14.73 3.45
N ASP A 151 -13.38 -13.86 4.45
CA ASP A 151 -14.28 -14.03 5.58
C ASP A 151 -15.54 -13.16 5.44
N GLU A 152 -15.42 -11.83 5.63
CA GLU A 152 -16.56 -10.92 5.65
C GLU A 152 -17.25 -10.77 4.28
N LEU A 153 -16.44 -10.74 3.22
CA LEU A 153 -16.90 -10.55 1.85
C LEU A 153 -16.99 -11.85 1.05
N ALA A 154 -16.87 -13.00 1.72
CA ALA A 154 -16.90 -14.31 1.07
C ALA A 154 -18.20 -14.52 0.29
N GLY A 155 -18.07 -14.77 -1.02
CA GLY A 155 -19.20 -14.97 -1.94
C GLY A 155 -20.00 -13.70 -2.30
N ALA A 156 -19.64 -12.54 -1.74
CA ALA A 156 -20.29 -11.26 -2.06
C ALA A 156 -19.61 -10.48 -3.19
N VAL A 157 -18.34 -10.78 -3.49
CA VAL A 157 -17.56 -10.10 -4.54
C VAL A 157 -17.71 -10.83 -5.86
N PRO A 158 -18.39 -10.25 -6.87
CA PRO A 158 -18.69 -10.93 -8.13
C PRO A 158 -17.59 -10.80 -9.20
N PHE A 159 -16.49 -10.11 -8.90
CA PHE A 159 -15.36 -9.90 -9.79
C PHE A 159 -14.06 -10.45 -9.19
N PRO A 160 -13.04 -10.75 -10.02
CA PRO A 160 -11.79 -11.29 -9.51
C PRO A 160 -10.99 -10.24 -8.73
N VAL A 161 -10.42 -10.63 -7.57
CA VAL A 161 -9.47 -9.84 -6.80
C VAL A 161 -8.19 -10.65 -6.58
N ILE A 162 -7.06 -10.13 -7.05
CA ILE A 162 -5.76 -10.74 -6.86
C ILE A 162 -5.17 -10.27 -5.53
N VAL A 163 -5.04 -11.16 -4.57
CA VAL A 163 -4.41 -10.86 -3.28
C VAL A 163 -2.88 -10.92 -3.42
N ILE A 164 -2.26 -9.77 -3.70
CA ILE A 164 -0.81 -9.63 -3.93
C ILE A 164 -0.02 -10.08 -2.69
N ASN A 165 -0.57 -9.83 -1.49
CA ASN A 165 0.05 -10.22 -0.23
C ASN A 165 0.36 -11.72 -0.11
N ASP A 166 -0.34 -12.57 -0.85
CA ASP A 166 -0.13 -14.02 -0.83
C ASP A 166 1.05 -14.46 -1.70
N SER A 167 1.62 -13.55 -2.49
CA SER A 167 2.83 -13.88 -3.26
C SER A 167 4.05 -14.00 -2.35
N PRO A 168 4.94 -15.00 -2.59
CA PRO A 168 6.17 -15.14 -1.82
C PRO A 168 7.06 -13.88 -1.87
N LEU A 169 7.06 -13.16 -2.99
CA LEU A 169 7.85 -11.94 -3.15
C LEU A 169 7.35 -10.84 -2.21
N LYS A 170 6.03 -10.62 -2.13
CA LYS A 170 5.43 -9.65 -1.21
C LYS A 170 5.62 -10.08 0.25
N ALA A 171 5.34 -11.34 0.56
CA ALA A 171 5.40 -11.86 1.92
C ALA A 171 6.84 -11.85 2.50
N ILE A 172 7.82 -12.26 1.70
CA ILE A 172 9.21 -12.40 2.16
C ILE A 172 10.01 -11.13 1.87
N GLY A 173 10.01 -10.65 0.64
CA GLY A 173 10.79 -9.49 0.24
C GLY A 173 10.33 -8.22 0.95
N GLU A 174 9.06 -7.95 0.92
CA GLU A 174 8.51 -6.73 1.51
C GLU A 174 8.16 -6.90 2.99
N ASN A 175 7.17 -7.75 3.34
CA ASN A 175 6.66 -7.80 4.71
C ASN A 175 7.73 -8.24 5.71
N ARG A 176 8.53 -9.28 5.40
CA ARG A 176 9.56 -9.74 6.33
C ARG A 176 10.79 -8.86 6.32
N HIS A 177 11.34 -8.53 5.14
CA HIS A 177 12.61 -7.81 5.07
C HIS A 177 12.42 -6.29 5.05
N ALA A 178 11.70 -5.72 4.11
CA ALA A 178 11.59 -4.28 3.99
C ALA A 178 10.86 -3.65 5.21
N VAL A 179 9.70 -4.21 5.61
CA VAL A 179 8.98 -3.72 6.79
C VAL A 179 9.77 -4.00 8.07
N GLY A 180 10.35 -5.21 8.22
CA GLY A 180 11.15 -5.54 9.39
C GLY A 180 12.32 -4.59 9.60
N GLN A 181 13.04 -4.26 8.52
CA GLN A 181 14.12 -3.28 8.53
C GLN A 181 13.60 -1.88 8.88
N SER A 182 12.59 -1.40 8.16
CA SER A 182 12.09 -0.02 8.31
C SER A 182 11.55 0.26 9.72
N VAL A 183 10.90 -0.72 10.36
CA VAL A 183 10.41 -0.57 11.74
C VAL A 183 11.57 -0.36 12.71
N VAL A 184 12.63 -1.17 12.62
CA VAL A 184 13.79 -1.06 13.51
C VAL A 184 14.57 0.21 13.23
N GLU A 185 14.73 0.57 11.96
CA GLU A 185 15.39 1.83 11.55
C GLU A 185 14.60 3.05 12.04
N SER A 186 13.29 3.05 11.95
CA SER A 186 12.41 4.11 12.46
C SER A 186 12.49 4.22 13.98
N PHE A 187 12.54 3.09 14.70
CA PHE A 187 12.76 3.09 16.14
C PHE A 187 14.06 3.83 16.50
N MET A 188 15.18 3.47 15.88
CA MET A 188 16.48 4.10 16.16
C MET A 188 16.46 5.59 15.80
N ARG A 189 15.87 5.97 14.67
CA ARG A 189 15.81 7.35 14.20
C ARG A 189 14.93 8.25 15.09
N ILE A 190 13.76 7.74 15.50
CA ILE A 190 12.79 8.53 16.28
C ILE A 190 13.24 8.66 17.74
N THR A 191 13.77 7.59 18.32
CA THR A 191 14.13 7.56 19.73
C THR A 191 15.57 7.95 20.01
N ASN A 192 16.45 7.91 19.01
CA ASN A 192 17.90 8.02 19.13
C ASN A 192 18.50 7.01 20.15
N LEU A 193 17.88 5.81 20.25
CA LEU A 193 18.31 4.78 21.19
C LEU A 193 18.98 3.62 20.44
N MET A 194 20.06 3.08 21.07
CA MET A 194 20.70 1.86 20.58
C MET A 194 19.83 0.64 20.84
N VAL A 195 19.88 -0.34 19.92
CA VAL A 195 19.18 -1.64 20.05
C VAL A 195 19.96 -2.62 20.95
N PRO A 196 21.30 -2.70 20.91
CA PRO A 196 22.05 -3.69 21.66
C PRO A 196 21.70 -3.69 23.17
N GLY A 197 21.46 -4.88 23.70
CA GLY A 197 21.18 -5.10 25.12
C GLY A 197 19.76 -4.75 25.59
N ARG A 198 18.97 -4.04 24.78
CA ARG A 198 17.59 -3.69 25.11
C ARG A 198 16.66 -4.90 24.98
N ARG A 199 15.56 -4.85 25.73
CA ARG A 199 14.49 -5.84 25.65
C ARG A 199 13.34 -5.28 24.80
N PHE A 200 12.88 -6.09 23.87
CA PHE A 200 11.75 -5.80 22.98
C PHE A 200 10.70 -6.88 23.11
N VAL A 201 9.45 -6.49 23.02
CA VAL A 201 8.31 -7.41 22.86
C VAL A 201 7.73 -7.16 21.47
N VAL A 202 7.65 -8.22 20.67
CA VAL A 202 7.01 -8.20 19.36
C VAL A 202 5.67 -8.91 19.49
N ALA A 203 4.58 -8.16 19.36
CA ALA A 203 3.23 -8.70 19.35
C ALA A 203 2.84 -9.10 17.91
N GLY A 204 2.57 -10.38 17.71
CA GLY A 204 2.35 -10.99 16.38
C GLY A 204 3.64 -11.54 15.78
N TYR A 205 3.56 -12.76 15.19
CA TYR A 205 4.69 -13.42 14.52
C TYR A 205 4.37 -13.85 13.09
N GLY A 206 3.50 -13.10 12.42
CA GLY A 206 3.30 -13.15 10.98
C GLY A 206 4.54 -12.65 10.24
N TRP A 207 4.44 -12.40 8.95
CA TRP A 207 5.59 -12.01 8.14
C TRP A 207 6.31 -10.75 8.66
N CYS A 208 5.59 -9.69 8.99
CA CYS A 208 6.17 -8.46 9.53
C CYS A 208 6.82 -8.68 10.91
N GLY A 209 6.11 -9.33 11.84
CA GLY A 209 6.64 -9.58 13.20
C GLY A 209 7.89 -10.43 13.19
N ARG A 210 7.99 -11.43 12.30
CA ARG A 210 9.23 -12.22 12.09
C ARG A 210 10.37 -11.35 11.62
N GLY A 211 10.09 -10.45 10.68
CA GLY A 211 11.10 -9.50 10.19
C GLY A 211 11.60 -8.59 11.29
N VAL A 212 10.69 -7.93 12.00
CA VAL A 212 11.05 -7.05 13.14
C VAL A 212 11.89 -7.80 14.18
N ALA A 213 11.46 -8.98 14.60
CA ALA A 213 12.19 -9.80 15.56
C ALA A 213 13.59 -10.18 15.05
N GLN A 214 13.70 -10.53 13.76
CA GLN A 214 14.96 -10.87 13.12
C GLN A 214 15.93 -9.69 13.13
N TYR A 215 15.51 -8.51 12.69
CA TYR A 215 16.36 -7.33 12.62
C TYR A 215 16.76 -6.81 14.01
N LEU A 216 15.84 -6.82 14.99
CA LEU A 216 16.17 -6.47 16.39
C LEU A 216 17.22 -7.42 16.97
N ARG A 217 17.09 -8.73 16.75
CA ARG A 217 18.08 -9.71 17.22
C ARG A 217 19.44 -9.55 16.54
N ALA A 218 19.45 -9.31 15.23
CA ALA A 218 20.68 -9.08 14.47
C ALA A 218 21.46 -7.87 14.97
N LEU A 219 20.77 -6.86 15.49
CA LEU A 219 21.37 -5.68 16.12
C LEU A 219 21.66 -5.87 17.63
N GLY A 220 21.57 -7.09 18.18
CA GLY A 220 21.90 -7.38 19.58
C GLY A 220 20.78 -7.08 20.58
N GLY A 221 19.55 -6.90 20.13
CA GLY A 221 18.37 -6.79 20.98
C GLY A 221 17.94 -8.15 21.56
N LYS A 222 17.39 -8.13 22.78
CA LYS A 222 16.73 -9.29 23.39
C LYS A 222 15.24 -9.23 23.05
N VAL A 223 14.75 -10.22 22.29
CA VAL A 223 13.39 -10.21 21.74
C VAL A 223 12.55 -11.31 22.38
N ALA A 224 11.41 -10.91 22.95
CA ALA A 224 10.30 -11.79 23.29
C ALA A 224 9.20 -11.62 22.25
N VAL A 225 8.47 -12.70 21.96
CA VAL A 225 7.36 -12.70 20.99
C VAL A 225 6.09 -13.09 21.72
N VAL A 226 4.99 -12.40 21.40
CA VAL A 226 3.63 -12.77 21.83
C VAL A 226 2.83 -13.06 20.57
N GLU A 227 2.24 -14.28 20.50
CA GLU A 227 1.50 -14.72 19.31
C GLU A 227 0.29 -15.57 19.72
N MET A 228 -0.84 -15.34 19.09
CA MET A 228 -2.07 -16.11 19.31
C MET A 228 -2.17 -17.34 18.41
N GLU A 229 -1.72 -17.22 17.17
CA GLU A 229 -1.76 -18.28 16.17
C GLU A 229 -0.80 -19.42 16.50
N GLN A 230 -1.33 -20.64 16.69
CA GLN A 230 -0.55 -21.80 17.09
C GLN A 230 0.60 -22.13 16.11
N VAL A 231 0.35 -22.07 14.81
CA VAL A 231 1.37 -22.32 13.78
C VAL A 231 2.51 -21.31 13.84
N HIS A 232 2.20 -20.05 14.08
CA HIS A 232 3.19 -18.99 14.24
C HIS A 232 3.95 -19.12 15.56
N ARG A 233 3.29 -19.55 16.65
CA ARG A 233 3.94 -19.86 17.94
C ARG A 233 4.98 -20.95 17.80
N GLN A 234 4.65 -22.07 17.15
CA GLN A 234 5.60 -23.16 16.90
C GLN A 234 6.84 -22.69 16.11
N ARG A 235 6.65 -21.81 15.11
CA ARG A 235 7.75 -21.23 14.34
C ARG A 235 8.62 -20.27 15.14
N ALA A 236 8.09 -19.67 16.20
CA ALA A 236 8.82 -18.80 17.13
C ALA A 236 9.59 -19.60 18.20
N GLY A 237 9.31 -20.90 18.33
CA GLY A 237 9.85 -21.75 19.40
C GLY A 237 9.17 -21.51 20.76
N LEU A 238 7.88 -21.11 20.76
CA LEU A 238 7.07 -20.81 21.93
C LEU A 238 6.18 -22.02 22.32
#